data_8ff5400db0fa7bdcd54324c6214416ab
#
_entry.id   8ff5400db0fa7bdcd54324c6214416ab
#
_cell.length_a   1.000
_cell.length_b   1.000
_cell.length_c   1.000
_cell.angle_alpha   90.00
_cell.angle_beta   90.00
_cell.angle_gamma   90.00
#
_symmetry.space_group_name_H-M   'P 1'
#
loop_
_entity.id
_entity.type
_entity.pdbx_description
1 polymer ?
#
loop_
_entity_poly.entity_id
_entity_poly.type
_entity_poly.pdbx_seq_one_letter_code
_entity_poly.pdbx_strand_id
1 'polypeptide(L)'
;PSSSAASDVYKRQGLYLPFYQARYLDLMRRRLGLTTAEDDDQKLVERLLKLMQNSGVDYTLFFRRLGDESAALAVARLRDDFVDMAGFDAWAEQYKERVARDGNCSEEQRRERMHAVNPLYILRNYLAQNAITAAESGDYSEVRRLHEVLSKPFEEQAGMEQYAQRPPDWGKHLEISCSS
;
A
#
# COMPACT_ATOMS: atom_id res chain seq x y z
N PRO A 1 11.36 -20.09 40.05
CA PRO A 1 11.86 -19.56 38.80
C PRO A 1 11.17 -18.26 38.54
N SER A 2 11.78 -17.39 38.82
CA SER A 2 12.56 -16.21 38.49
C SER A 2 11.71 -15.12 37.79
N SER A 3 11.34 -14.18 38.61
CA SER A 3 10.82 -12.81 38.29
C SER A 3 11.65 -12.07 37.20
N SER A 4 12.87 -12.55 36.90
CA SER A 4 13.78 -11.93 35.94
C SER A 4 13.40 -12.15 34.47
N ALA A 5 12.91 -13.33 34.10
CA ALA A 5 12.53 -13.67 32.73
C ALA A 5 11.26 -12.91 32.28
N ALA A 6 10.28 -12.79 33.19
CA ALA A 6 9.06 -11.99 32.90
C ALA A 6 9.41 -10.50 32.76
N SER A 7 10.28 -9.96 33.64
CA SER A 7 10.76 -8.58 33.57
C SER A 7 11.53 -8.30 32.27
N ASP A 8 12.28 -9.27 31.76
CA ASP A 8 13.05 -9.14 30.52
C ASP A 8 12.14 -9.15 29.27
N VAL A 9 11.06 -9.96 29.30
CA VAL A 9 10.02 -9.98 28.25
C VAL A 9 9.29 -8.63 28.21
N TYR A 10 8.87 -8.09 29.34
CA TYR A 10 8.21 -6.78 29.41
C TYR A 10 9.12 -5.62 28.95
N LYS A 11 10.42 -5.67 29.30
CA LYS A 11 11.38 -4.68 28.80
C LYS A 11 11.57 -4.77 27.28
N ARG A 12 11.65 -5.97 26.73
CA ARG A 12 11.74 -6.19 25.28
C ARG A 12 10.47 -5.74 24.54
N GLN A 13 9.29 -5.98 25.11
CA GLN A 13 8.01 -5.47 24.55
C GLN A 13 7.96 -3.93 24.55
N GLY A 14 8.46 -3.29 25.62
CA GLY A 14 8.55 -1.82 25.69
C GLY A 14 9.47 -1.19 24.64
N LEU A 15 10.51 -1.92 24.18
CA LEU A 15 11.40 -1.48 23.10
C LEU A 15 10.85 -1.80 21.71
N TYR A 16 10.05 -2.86 21.58
CA TYR A 16 9.54 -3.33 20.30
C TYR A 16 8.56 -2.32 19.65
N LEU A 17 7.62 -1.79 20.42
CA LEU A 17 6.59 -0.91 19.91
C LEU A 17 7.14 0.40 19.31
N PRO A 18 8.06 1.15 19.99
CA PRO A 18 8.66 2.34 19.39
C PRO A 18 9.49 2.02 18.14
N PHE A 19 10.21 0.90 18.13
CA PHE A 19 10.96 0.47 16.95
C PHE A 19 10.04 0.14 15.77
N TYR A 20 8.96 -0.60 16.03
CA TYR A 20 7.95 -0.92 15.02
C TYR A 20 7.31 0.36 14.45
N GLN A 21 6.89 1.28 15.32
CA GLN A 21 6.28 2.55 14.89
C GLN A 21 7.23 3.38 14.03
N ALA A 22 8.51 3.48 14.40
CA ALA A 22 9.51 4.20 13.62
C ALA A 22 9.71 3.59 12.23
N ARG A 23 9.82 2.24 12.14
CA ARG A 23 9.96 1.51 10.87
C ARG A 23 8.70 1.60 10.02
N TYR A 24 7.53 1.54 10.63
CA TYR A 24 6.26 1.72 9.94
C TYR A 24 6.14 3.12 9.33
N LEU A 25 6.46 4.16 10.10
CA LEU A 25 6.41 5.53 9.62
C LEU A 25 7.44 5.79 8.49
N ASP A 26 8.64 5.22 8.60
CA ASP A 26 9.65 5.26 7.53
C ASP A 26 9.11 4.62 6.24
N LEU A 27 8.49 3.44 6.34
CA LEU A 27 7.86 2.79 5.19
C LEU A 27 6.76 3.66 4.58
N MET A 28 5.92 4.30 5.40
CA MET A 28 4.84 5.15 4.91
C MET A 28 5.36 6.43 4.23
N ARG A 29 6.45 7.04 4.74
CA ARG A 29 7.14 8.14 4.05
C ARG A 29 7.60 7.71 2.66
N ARG A 30 8.28 6.58 2.55
CA ARG A 30 8.74 6.04 1.26
C ARG A 30 7.58 5.79 0.30
N ARG A 31 6.45 5.26 0.78
CA ARG A 31 5.23 5.07 -0.02
C ARG A 31 4.63 6.38 -0.53
N LEU A 32 4.76 7.45 0.25
CA LEU A 32 4.35 8.81 -0.12
C LEU A 32 5.40 9.55 -0.97
N GLY A 33 6.56 8.93 -1.24
CA GLY A 33 7.64 9.53 -2.01
C GLY A 33 8.50 10.53 -1.24
N LEU A 34 8.40 10.53 0.11
CA LEU A 34 9.17 11.41 0.99
C LEU A 34 10.54 10.79 1.32
N THR A 35 11.58 11.63 1.35
CA THR A 35 12.98 11.23 1.63
C THR A 35 13.47 11.69 2.98
N THR A 36 12.86 12.73 3.53
CA THR A 36 13.19 13.29 4.84
C THR A 36 12.11 12.98 5.86
N ALA A 37 12.43 13.09 7.15
CA ALA A 37 11.49 12.91 8.25
C ALA A 37 11.11 14.27 8.83
N GLU A 38 9.80 14.49 9.02
CA GLU A 38 9.24 15.63 9.76
C GLU A 38 8.30 15.14 10.86
N ASP A 39 8.14 15.93 11.94
CA ASP A 39 7.34 15.54 13.10
C ASP A 39 5.85 15.35 12.78
N ASP A 40 5.33 16.07 11.79
CA ASP A 40 3.93 15.99 11.39
C ASP A 40 3.63 14.86 10.38
N ASP A 41 4.63 14.10 9.92
CA ASP A 41 4.44 13.00 8.97
C ASP A 41 3.49 11.92 9.51
N GLN A 42 3.54 11.64 10.81
CA GLN A 42 2.63 10.68 11.42
C GLN A 42 1.17 11.12 11.28
N LYS A 43 0.85 12.38 11.55
CA LYS A 43 -0.51 12.92 11.41
C LYS A 43 -0.98 12.91 9.95
N LEU A 44 -0.08 13.22 9.03
CA LEU A 44 -0.36 13.16 7.58
C LEU A 44 -0.75 11.74 7.15
N VAL A 45 0.01 10.73 7.60
CA VAL A 45 -0.26 9.31 7.31
C VAL A 45 -1.57 8.85 7.96
N GLU A 46 -1.77 9.11 9.25
CA GLU A 46 -2.97 8.69 9.99
C GLU A 46 -4.25 9.28 9.37
N ARG A 47 -4.20 10.56 8.98
CA ARG A 47 -5.33 11.22 8.31
C ARG A 47 -5.65 10.57 6.97
N LEU A 48 -4.65 10.29 6.15
CA LEU A 48 -4.85 9.58 4.89
C LEU A 48 -5.51 8.22 5.09
N LEU A 49 -4.95 7.40 5.98
CA LEU A 49 -5.46 6.05 6.23
C LEU A 49 -6.91 6.06 6.72
N LYS A 50 -7.28 7.04 7.55
CA LYS A 50 -8.66 7.22 8.00
C LYS A 50 -9.60 7.59 6.84
N LEU A 51 -9.18 8.50 5.96
CA LEU A 51 -9.95 8.88 4.77
C LEU A 51 -10.14 7.68 3.82
N MET A 52 -9.07 6.91 3.59
CA MET A 52 -9.12 5.70 2.77
C MET A 52 -10.08 4.66 3.35
N GLN A 53 -9.99 4.41 4.66
CA GLN A 53 -10.86 3.47 5.36
C GLN A 53 -12.34 3.87 5.24
N ASN A 54 -12.66 5.14 5.48
CA ASN A 54 -14.03 5.65 5.42
C ASN A 54 -14.62 5.60 4.01
N SER A 55 -13.78 5.64 2.98
CA SER A 55 -14.19 5.65 1.57
C SER A 55 -14.06 4.28 0.90
N GLY A 56 -13.53 3.26 1.59
CA GLY A 56 -13.28 1.94 0.99
C GLY A 56 -12.27 1.99 -0.16
N VAL A 57 -11.31 2.90 -0.10
CA VAL A 57 -10.29 3.07 -1.15
C VAL A 57 -9.33 1.88 -1.14
N ASP A 58 -9.04 1.34 -2.33
CA ASP A 58 -8.05 0.26 -2.48
C ASP A 58 -6.65 0.76 -2.14
N TYR A 59 -6.10 0.23 -1.04
CA TYR A 59 -4.82 0.65 -0.48
C TYR A 59 -3.65 0.54 -1.46
N THR A 60 -3.54 -0.60 -2.14
CA THR A 60 -2.43 -0.86 -3.06
C THR A 60 -2.51 0.03 -4.28
N LEU A 61 -3.69 0.13 -4.90
CA LEU A 61 -3.89 0.95 -6.08
C LEU A 61 -3.73 2.44 -5.78
N PHE A 62 -4.16 2.90 -4.61
CA PHE A 62 -3.99 4.29 -4.22
C PHE A 62 -2.52 4.71 -4.22
N PHE A 63 -1.67 3.98 -3.48
CA PHE A 63 -0.24 4.33 -3.40
C PHE A 63 0.49 4.17 -4.72
N ARG A 64 0.11 3.18 -5.53
CA ARG A 64 0.67 3.01 -6.88
C ARG A 64 0.32 4.22 -7.75
N ARG A 65 -0.96 4.57 -7.84
CA ARG A 65 -1.47 5.69 -8.66
C ARG A 65 -0.98 7.06 -8.17
N LEU A 66 -0.74 7.23 -6.87
CA LEU A 66 -0.13 8.43 -6.32
C LEU A 66 1.30 8.67 -6.85
N GLY A 67 1.97 7.60 -7.28
CA GLY A 67 3.30 7.63 -7.90
C GLY A 67 3.30 7.73 -9.43
N ASP A 68 2.15 7.66 -10.11
CA ASP A 68 2.11 7.62 -11.58
C ASP A 68 2.37 8.98 -12.23
N GLU A 69 2.13 10.08 -11.50
CA GLU A 69 2.22 11.44 -12.00
C GLU A 69 2.88 12.38 -10.98
N SER A 70 2.96 13.68 -11.31
CA SER A 70 3.34 14.68 -10.31
C SER A 70 2.38 14.66 -9.12
N ALA A 71 2.85 15.06 -7.95
CA ALA A 71 2.02 15.06 -6.73
C ALA A 71 0.69 15.81 -6.93
N ALA A 72 0.72 16.95 -7.63
CA ALA A 72 -0.47 17.76 -7.89
C ALA A 72 -1.49 17.06 -8.80
N LEU A 73 -1.04 16.41 -9.87
CA LEU A 73 -1.92 15.71 -10.80
C LEU A 73 -2.46 14.41 -10.19
N ALA A 74 -1.62 13.68 -9.48
CA ALA A 74 -2.01 12.44 -8.83
C ALA A 74 -3.14 12.65 -7.81
N VAL A 75 -3.02 13.65 -6.92
CA VAL A 75 -4.09 13.93 -5.94
C VAL A 75 -5.37 14.44 -6.60
N ALA A 76 -5.28 15.22 -7.69
CA ALA A 76 -6.46 15.66 -8.42
C ALA A 76 -7.24 14.48 -9.02
N ARG A 77 -6.54 13.47 -9.57
CA ARG A 77 -7.16 12.26 -10.13
C ARG A 77 -7.70 11.28 -9.10
N LEU A 78 -7.10 11.24 -7.91
CA LEU A 78 -7.51 10.33 -6.84
C LEU A 78 -8.68 10.87 -6.02
N ARG A 79 -9.02 12.14 -6.17
CA ARG A 79 -10.05 12.86 -5.41
C ARG A 79 -11.41 12.16 -5.42
N ASP A 80 -11.84 11.70 -6.58
CA ASP A 80 -13.16 11.10 -6.78
C ASP A 80 -13.27 9.68 -6.19
N ASP A 81 -12.17 9.09 -5.74
CA ASP A 81 -12.16 7.83 -4.99
C ASP A 81 -12.62 8.02 -3.52
N PHE A 82 -12.75 9.26 -3.04
CA PHE A 82 -13.08 9.57 -1.64
C PHE A 82 -14.50 10.10 -1.45
N VAL A 83 -15.21 9.54 -0.48
CA VAL A 83 -16.54 10.03 -0.07
C VAL A 83 -16.44 11.42 0.59
N ASP A 84 -15.46 11.61 1.48
CA ASP A 84 -15.13 12.90 2.08
C ASP A 84 -14.13 13.64 1.18
N MET A 85 -14.62 14.22 0.10
CA MET A 85 -13.79 14.97 -0.84
C MET A 85 -13.15 16.21 -0.20
N ALA A 86 -13.86 16.91 0.69
CA ALA A 86 -13.31 18.09 1.36
C ALA A 86 -12.18 17.72 2.34
N GLY A 87 -12.36 16.62 3.08
CA GLY A 87 -11.31 16.06 3.92
C GLY A 87 -10.09 15.61 3.12
N PHE A 88 -10.32 15.00 1.96
CA PHE A 88 -9.23 14.61 1.06
C PHE A 88 -8.53 15.83 0.44
N ASP A 89 -9.25 16.87 -0.01
CA ASP A 89 -8.67 18.11 -0.53
C ASP A 89 -7.74 18.77 0.51
N ALA A 90 -8.19 18.83 1.76
CA ALA A 90 -7.37 19.39 2.83
C ALA A 90 -6.12 18.54 3.14
N TRP A 91 -6.22 17.21 3.03
CA TRP A 91 -5.05 16.31 3.11
C TRP A 91 -4.12 16.50 1.91
N ALA A 92 -4.67 16.61 0.71
CA ALA A 92 -3.92 16.78 -0.53
C ALA A 92 -3.07 18.07 -0.54
N GLU A 93 -3.61 19.18 -0.01
CA GLU A 93 -2.83 20.40 0.17
C GLU A 93 -1.64 20.19 1.12
N GLN A 94 -1.87 19.58 2.28
CA GLN A 94 -0.79 19.27 3.23
C GLN A 94 0.26 18.33 2.62
N TYR A 95 -0.17 17.34 1.84
CA TYR A 95 0.74 16.43 1.15
C TYR A 95 1.59 17.16 0.09
N LYS A 96 0.99 18.01 -0.74
CA LYS A 96 1.73 18.80 -1.75
C LYS A 96 2.75 19.73 -1.10
N GLU A 97 2.36 20.42 -0.03
CA GLU A 97 3.28 21.28 0.75
C GLU A 97 4.43 20.45 1.35
N ARG A 98 4.11 19.26 1.88
CA ARG A 98 5.13 18.36 2.44
C ARG A 98 6.11 17.85 1.37
N VAL A 99 5.62 17.48 0.19
CA VAL A 99 6.47 17.09 -0.95
C VAL A 99 7.34 18.27 -1.41
N ALA A 100 6.79 19.48 -1.46
CA ALA A 100 7.57 20.67 -1.83
C ALA A 100 8.69 20.97 -0.83
N ARG A 101 8.47 20.76 0.48
CA ARG A 101 9.52 20.92 1.50
C ARG A 101 10.58 19.82 1.46
N ASP A 102 10.22 18.62 1.00
CA ASP A 102 11.17 17.49 0.87
C ASP A 102 12.34 17.83 -0.08
N GLY A 103 12.08 18.62 -1.12
CA GLY A 103 13.04 19.41 -1.93
C GLY A 103 14.22 18.67 -2.57
N ASN A 104 14.45 17.40 -2.24
CA ASN A 104 15.70 16.68 -2.53
C ASN A 104 15.68 15.88 -3.84
N CYS A 105 14.61 15.97 -4.64
CA CYS A 105 14.53 15.20 -5.88
C CYS A 105 13.55 15.81 -6.89
N SER A 106 13.78 15.46 -8.18
CA SER A 106 12.81 15.74 -9.23
C SER A 106 11.54 14.89 -9.06
N GLU A 107 10.43 15.33 -9.67
CA GLU A 107 9.19 14.55 -9.72
C GLU A 107 9.40 13.16 -10.34
N GLU A 108 10.26 13.03 -11.34
CA GLU A 108 10.63 11.75 -11.95
C GLU A 108 11.30 10.82 -10.94
N GLN A 109 12.30 11.30 -10.22
CA GLN A 109 12.98 10.54 -9.17
C GLN A 109 12.04 10.16 -8.03
N ARG A 110 11.08 11.03 -7.67
CA ARG A 110 10.04 10.72 -6.68
C ARG A 110 9.16 9.56 -7.16
N ARG A 111 8.69 9.61 -8.41
CA ARG A 111 7.86 8.55 -9.01
C ARG A 111 8.59 7.21 -9.07
N GLU A 112 9.83 7.19 -9.54
CA GLU A 112 10.66 5.98 -9.57
C GLU A 112 10.79 5.34 -8.18
N ARG A 113 11.08 6.15 -7.14
CA ARG A 113 11.16 5.65 -5.77
C ARG A 113 9.82 5.13 -5.25
N MET A 114 8.72 5.82 -5.56
CA MET A 114 7.38 5.35 -5.18
C MET A 114 7.03 4.04 -5.86
N HIS A 115 7.32 3.88 -7.14
CA HIS A 115 7.09 2.63 -7.86
C HIS A 115 7.95 1.47 -7.33
N ALA A 116 9.15 1.73 -6.85
CA ALA A 116 10.02 0.72 -6.25
C ALA A 116 9.51 0.16 -4.90
N VAL A 117 8.59 0.85 -4.22
CA VAL A 117 8.06 0.44 -2.90
C VAL A 117 6.55 0.21 -2.89
N ASN A 118 5.83 0.66 -3.93
CA ASN A 118 4.40 0.47 -4.10
C ASN A 118 4.15 -0.55 -5.21
N PRO A 119 3.82 -1.80 -4.89
CA PRO A 119 3.65 -2.83 -5.90
C PRO A 119 2.44 -2.51 -6.79
N LEU A 120 2.54 -2.87 -8.07
CA LEU A 120 1.43 -2.87 -9.02
C LEU A 120 0.57 -4.12 -8.84
N TYR A 121 1.21 -5.26 -8.58
CA TYR A 121 0.55 -6.56 -8.43
C TYR A 121 0.67 -7.07 -7.00
N ILE A 122 -0.44 -7.56 -6.46
CA ILE A 122 -0.51 -8.30 -5.20
C ILE A 122 -1.39 -9.53 -5.38
N LEU A 123 -1.15 -10.59 -4.60
CA LEU A 123 -2.05 -11.73 -4.58
C LEU A 123 -3.35 -11.35 -3.85
N ARG A 124 -4.39 -11.07 -4.61
CA ARG A 124 -5.73 -10.80 -4.09
C ARG A 124 -6.50 -12.10 -3.91
N ASN A 125 -7.36 -12.18 -2.91
CA ASN A 125 -8.12 -13.40 -2.61
C ASN A 125 -8.89 -13.93 -3.81
N TYR A 126 -9.53 -13.05 -4.62
CA TYR A 126 -10.27 -13.50 -5.80
C TYR A 126 -9.35 -14.11 -6.88
N LEU A 127 -8.11 -13.62 -7.03
CA LEU A 127 -7.14 -14.19 -7.95
C LEU A 127 -6.69 -15.58 -7.49
N ALA A 128 -6.41 -15.72 -6.19
CA ALA A 128 -6.08 -17.01 -5.61
C ALA A 128 -7.23 -18.00 -5.74
N GLN A 129 -8.48 -17.57 -5.50
CA GLN A 129 -9.66 -18.41 -5.66
C GLN A 129 -9.84 -18.89 -7.11
N ASN A 130 -9.67 -18.00 -8.08
CA ASN A 130 -9.72 -18.39 -9.50
C ASN A 130 -8.67 -19.44 -9.84
N ALA A 131 -7.44 -19.26 -9.34
CA ALA A 131 -6.36 -20.22 -9.57
C ALA A 131 -6.62 -21.58 -8.89
N ILE A 132 -7.19 -21.58 -7.68
CA ILE A 132 -7.59 -22.79 -6.97
C ILE A 132 -8.67 -23.53 -7.76
N THR A 133 -9.73 -22.83 -8.16
CA THR A 133 -10.85 -23.43 -8.92
C THR A 133 -10.39 -24.04 -10.25
N ALA A 134 -9.48 -23.38 -10.98
CA ALA A 134 -8.88 -23.93 -12.18
C ALA A 134 -8.02 -25.19 -11.90
N ALA A 135 -7.21 -25.13 -10.83
CA ALA A 135 -6.32 -26.23 -10.43
C ALA A 135 -7.10 -27.48 -9.99
N GLU A 136 -8.27 -27.32 -9.33
CA GLU A 136 -9.16 -28.44 -8.97
C GLU A 136 -9.66 -29.22 -10.18
N SER A 137 -9.76 -28.58 -11.34
CA SER A 137 -10.09 -29.20 -12.64
C SER A 137 -8.87 -29.66 -13.44
N GLY A 138 -7.66 -29.57 -12.86
CA GLY A 138 -6.40 -29.96 -13.47
C GLY A 138 -5.72 -28.89 -14.33
N ASP A 139 -6.27 -27.66 -14.37
CA ASP A 139 -5.67 -26.53 -15.09
C ASP A 139 -4.83 -25.65 -14.13
N TYR A 140 -3.51 -25.79 -14.24
CA TYR A 140 -2.54 -25.02 -13.46
C TYR A 140 -2.01 -23.77 -14.19
N SER A 141 -2.61 -23.37 -15.30
CA SER A 141 -2.13 -22.23 -16.09
C SER A 141 -2.19 -20.93 -15.31
N GLU A 142 -3.27 -20.71 -14.54
CA GLU A 142 -3.47 -19.51 -13.74
C GLU A 142 -2.49 -19.44 -12.55
N VAL A 143 -2.18 -20.58 -11.92
CA VAL A 143 -1.15 -20.66 -10.86
C VAL A 143 0.22 -20.22 -11.41
N ARG A 144 0.60 -20.71 -12.59
CA ARG A 144 1.87 -20.33 -13.23
C ARG A 144 1.91 -18.85 -13.59
N ARG A 145 0.81 -18.34 -14.12
CA ARG A 145 0.69 -16.91 -14.49
C ARG A 145 0.77 -16.00 -13.28
N LEU A 146 0.07 -16.31 -12.19
CA LEU A 146 0.18 -15.58 -10.93
C LEU A 146 1.59 -15.63 -10.36
N HIS A 147 2.27 -16.77 -10.42
CA HIS A 147 3.65 -16.88 -9.99
C HIS A 147 4.59 -15.97 -10.82
N GLU A 148 4.41 -15.93 -12.13
CA GLU A 148 5.17 -15.05 -13.02
C GLU A 148 4.95 -13.57 -12.68
N VAL A 149 3.69 -13.13 -12.62
CA VAL A 149 3.32 -11.76 -12.31
C VAL A 149 3.86 -11.31 -10.94
N LEU A 150 3.69 -12.15 -9.92
CA LEU A 150 4.08 -11.84 -8.55
C LEU A 150 5.59 -11.96 -8.29
N SER A 151 6.37 -12.56 -9.20
CA SER A 151 7.83 -12.55 -9.10
C SER A 151 8.44 -11.17 -9.40
N LYS A 152 7.70 -10.28 -10.11
CA LYS A 152 8.10 -8.91 -10.42
C LYS A 152 6.98 -7.92 -10.12
N PRO A 153 6.58 -7.79 -8.84
CA PRO A 153 5.33 -7.13 -8.48
C PRO A 153 5.35 -5.60 -8.68
N PHE A 154 6.50 -5.01 -8.90
CA PHE A 154 6.69 -3.56 -9.06
C PHE A 154 6.79 -3.12 -10.53
N GLU A 155 7.06 -4.05 -11.45
CA GLU A 155 7.26 -3.78 -12.87
C GLU A 155 5.95 -3.91 -13.65
N GLU A 156 5.72 -3.05 -14.63
CA GLU A 156 4.62 -3.24 -15.58
C GLU A 156 4.93 -4.42 -16.50
N GLN A 157 3.94 -5.29 -16.68
CA GLN A 157 4.08 -6.50 -17.47
C GLN A 157 2.99 -6.54 -18.54
N ALA A 158 3.40 -6.51 -19.81
CA ALA A 158 2.47 -6.48 -20.93
C ALA A 158 1.52 -7.70 -20.93
N GLY A 159 0.22 -7.43 -21.08
CA GLY A 159 -0.83 -8.46 -21.06
C GLY A 159 -1.23 -8.93 -19.65
N MET A 160 -0.70 -8.30 -18.60
CA MET A 160 -1.00 -8.65 -17.20
C MET A 160 -1.83 -7.56 -16.48
N GLU A 161 -2.38 -6.61 -17.22
CA GLU A 161 -3.11 -5.44 -16.68
C GLU A 161 -4.32 -5.86 -15.83
N GLN A 162 -4.95 -7.00 -16.14
CA GLN A 162 -6.07 -7.55 -15.39
C GLN A 162 -5.73 -7.89 -13.93
N TYR A 163 -4.47 -8.22 -13.63
CA TYR A 163 -4.01 -8.56 -12.27
C TYR A 163 -3.76 -7.33 -11.39
N ALA A 164 -3.70 -6.14 -12.01
CA ALA A 164 -3.55 -4.85 -11.34
C ALA A 164 -4.89 -4.16 -11.05
N GLN A 165 -6.02 -4.80 -11.35
CA GLN A 165 -7.34 -4.19 -11.20
C GLN A 165 -7.91 -4.33 -9.80
N ARG A 166 -8.93 -3.50 -9.49
CA ARG A 166 -9.74 -3.66 -8.27
C ARG A 166 -10.45 -5.02 -8.30
N PRO A 167 -10.64 -5.65 -7.12
CA PRO A 167 -11.47 -6.84 -7.05
C PRO A 167 -12.87 -6.59 -7.63
N PRO A 168 -13.43 -7.56 -8.37
CA PRO A 168 -14.85 -7.51 -8.73
C PRO A 168 -15.73 -7.54 -7.48
N ASP A 169 -17.00 -7.14 -7.58
CA ASP A 169 -17.88 -7.03 -6.42
C ASP A 169 -17.99 -8.33 -5.62
N TRP A 170 -18.05 -9.47 -6.29
CA TRP A 170 -18.08 -10.79 -5.64
C TRP A 170 -16.78 -11.13 -4.89
N GLY A 171 -15.65 -10.55 -5.31
CA GLY A 171 -14.32 -10.81 -4.72
C GLY A 171 -13.95 -9.88 -3.56
N LYS A 172 -14.73 -8.83 -3.30
CA LYS A 172 -14.37 -7.81 -2.29
C LYS A 172 -14.38 -8.34 -0.86
N HIS A 173 -15.25 -9.30 -0.57
CA HIS A 173 -15.45 -9.87 0.78
C HIS A 173 -15.07 -11.36 0.85
N LEU A 174 -14.32 -11.83 -0.16
CA LEU A 174 -13.90 -13.22 -0.20
C LEU A 174 -12.81 -13.47 0.84
N GLU A 175 -13.06 -14.38 1.76
CA GLU A 175 -12.09 -14.92 2.69
C GLU A 175 -11.65 -16.31 2.21
N ILE A 176 -10.34 -16.53 2.10
CA ILE A 176 -9.77 -17.84 1.83
C ILE A 176 -9.31 -18.41 3.17
N SER A 177 -9.95 -19.50 3.62
CA SER A 177 -9.49 -20.21 4.81
C SER A 177 -8.53 -21.33 4.41
N CYS A 178 -7.41 -21.43 5.11
CA CYS A 178 -6.43 -22.52 4.97
C CYS A 178 -6.78 -23.71 5.87
N SER A 179 -8.06 -23.85 6.29
CA SER A 179 -8.49 -25.00 7.09
C SER A 179 -8.85 -26.16 6.17
N SER A 180 -7.95 -27.10 6.05
CA SER A 180 -8.21 -28.47 5.59
C SER A 180 -8.58 -29.34 6.79
#